data_33c225c1ed69acb1dd8e0360e811f4ec
#
_entry.id   33c225c1ed69acb1dd8e0360e811f4ec
#
_cell.length_a   1.000
_cell.length_b   1.000
_cell.length_c   1.000
_cell.angle_alpha   90.00
_cell.angle_beta   90.00
_cell.angle_gamma   90.00
#
_symmetry.space_group_name_H-M   'P 1'
#
loop_
_entity.id
_entity.type
_entity.pdbx_description
1 polymer ?
#
loop_
_entity_poly.entity_id
_entity_poly.type
_entity_poly.pdbx_seq_one_letter_code
_entity_poly.pdbx_strand_id
1 'polypeptide(L)'
;LENYYDYYLKQKKLELLEKKIEGIIFKQTNNEKKNLNIQYDLLTKSENYEAYKEKADNIFTSNEIKKRDIIKGQKLYKKSKKLKRSRELIRERLSIYKANIERLDEFTTLLENLNSLNQENLFMRIKLLEEIMEEICNEFNINIKKQREDKKSISEIKSSPIQVETPTGLKLQVGRNMRQNDLISFKFSKKGDLWFHAQESPGSH
;
A
#
# COMPACT_ATOMS: atom_id res chain seq x y z
N LEU A 1 -20.75 33.44 18.43
CA LEU A 1 -19.71 32.76 19.27
C LEU A 1 -19.78 31.24 19.11
N GLU A 2 -20.96 30.63 19.11
CA GLU A 2 -21.12 29.17 18.89
C GLU A 2 -20.57 28.69 17.52
N ASN A 3 -20.88 29.41 16.44
CA ASN A 3 -20.39 29.09 15.10
C ASN A 3 -18.85 29.16 14.96
N TYR A 4 -18.20 30.09 15.69
CA TYR A 4 -16.74 30.22 15.67
C TYR A 4 -16.06 29.08 16.44
N TYR A 5 -16.60 28.69 17.58
CA TYR A 5 -16.08 27.62 18.40
C TYR A 5 -16.23 26.26 17.70
N ASP A 6 -17.37 26.02 17.07
CA ASP A 6 -17.61 24.80 16.27
C ASP A 6 -16.65 24.69 15.06
N TYR A 7 -16.43 25.81 14.36
CA TYR A 7 -15.45 25.89 13.28
C TYR A 7 -14.03 25.56 13.78
N TYR A 8 -13.62 26.17 14.89
CA TYR A 8 -12.31 25.93 15.49
C TYR A 8 -12.11 24.46 15.89
N LEU A 9 -13.10 23.83 16.50
CA LEU A 9 -13.03 22.41 16.87
C LEU A 9 -12.91 21.51 15.64
N LYS A 10 -13.64 21.80 14.57
CA LYS A 10 -13.54 21.05 13.30
C LYS A 10 -12.17 21.23 12.66
N GLN A 11 -11.61 22.42 12.67
CA GLN A 11 -10.27 22.65 12.14
C GLN A 11 -9.21 21.89 12.94
N LYS A 12 -9.28 21.93 14.26
CA LYS A 12 -8.39 21.15 15.13
C LYS A 12 -8.53 19.63 14.90
N LYS A 13 -9.76 19.13 14.70
CA LYS A 13 -10.01 17.73 14.36
C LYS A 13 -9.37 17.38 13.03
N LEU A 14 -9.48 18.24 12.01
CA LEU A 14 -8.85 18.05 10.70
C LEU A 14 -7.33 17.89 10.84
N GLU A 15 -6.66 18.84 11.50
CA GLU A 15 -5.21 18.83 11.69
C GLU A 15 -4.73 17.57 12.43
N LEU A 16 -5.46 17.14 13.46
CA LEU A 16 -5.15 15.93 14.21
C LEU A 16 -5.29 14.68 13.36
N LEU A 17 -6.30 14.64 12.48
CA LEU A 17 -6.56 13.52 11.59
C LEU A 17 -5.49 13.42 10.51
N GLU A 18 -5.10 14.54 9.89
CA GLU A 18 -4.01 14.63 8.92
C GLU A 18 -2.70 14.09 9.52
N LYS A 19 -2.27 14.64 10.66
CA LYS A 19 -1.06 14.17 11.36
C LYS A 19 -1.11 12.69 11.73
N LYS A 20 -2.28 12.19 12.08
CA LYS A 20 -2.46 10.77 12.40
C LYS A 20 -2.28 9.89 11.17
N ILE A 21 -2.86 10.27 10.03
CA ILE A 21 -2.74 9.55 8.77
C ILE A 21 -1.28 9.57 8.29
N GLU A 22 -0.64 10.74 8.28
CA GLU A 22 0.79 10.90 7.94
C GLU A 22 1.68 10.00 8.82
N GLY A 23 1.42 9.96 10.13
CA GLY A 23 2.14 9.12 11.06
C GLY A 23 1.95 7.61 10.79
N ILE A 24 0.77 7.20 10.37
CA ILE A 24 0.46 5.81 9.98
C ILE A 24 1.22 5.45 8.71
N ILE A 25 1.13 6.29 7.67
CA ILE A 25 1.82 6.08 6.39
C ILE A 25 3.33 6.01 6.62
N PHE A 26 3.90 6.96 7.33
CA PHE A 26 5.34 7.00 7.64
C PHE A 26 5.81 5.73 8.33
N LYS A 27 5.10 5.30 9.37
CA LYS A 27 5.43 4.08 10.11
C LYS A 27 5.35 2.84 9.23
N GLN A 28 4.29 2.73 8.42
CA GLN A 28 4.09 1.58 7.54
C GLN A 28 5.14 1.55 6.43
N THR A 29 5.43 2.67 5.79
CA THR A 29 6.49 2.79 4.77
C THR A 29 7.85 2.36 5.31
N ASN A 30 8.20 2.78 6.53
CA ASN A 30 9.46 2.36 7.15
C ASN A 30 9.50 0.85 7.44
N ASN A 31 8.38 0.26 7.84
CA ASN A 31 8.28 -1.19 8.04
C ASN A 31 8.45 -1.95 6.72
N GLU A 32 7.77 -1.51 5.65
CA GLU A 32 7.88 -2.14 4.33
C GLU A 32 9.30 -2.03 3.77
N LYS A 33 9.94 -0.84 3.86
CA LYS A 33 11.34 -0.63 3.46
C LYS A 33 12.31 -1.51 4.25
N LYS A 34 12.11 -1.65 5.56
CA LYS A 34 12.92 -2.55 6.39
C LYS A 34 12.76 -4.01 5.94
N ASN A 35 11.54 -4.46 5.72
CA ASN A 35 11.25 -5.81 5.26
C ASN A 35 11.82 -6.06 3.86
N LEU A 36 11.72 -5.09 2.96
CA LEU A 36 12.31 -5.13 1.63
C LEU A 36 13.83 -5.35 1.71
N ASN A 37 14.55 -4.60 2.55
CA ASN A 37 15.99 -4.76 2.73
C ASN A 37 16.36 -6.15 3.28
N ILE A 38 15.59 -6.66 4.26
CA ILE A 38 15.78 -8.02 4.76
C ILE A 38 15.64 -9.07 3.64
N GLN A 39 14.65 -8.90 2.75
CA GLN A 39 14.47 -9.82 1.63
C GLN A 39 15.60 -9.72 0.61
N TYR A 40 16.17 -8.54 0.36
CA TYR A 40 17.35 -8.41 -0.50
C TYR A 40 18.57 -9.15 0.08
N ASP A 41 18.81 -9.02 1.39
CA ASP A 41 19.90 -9.76 2.05
C ASP A 41 19.70 -11.28 1.96
N LEU A 42 18.45 -11.74 2.09
CA LEU A 42 18.12 -13.15 1.94
C LEU A 42 18.25 -13.62 0.48
N LEU A 43 17.93 -12.79 -0.50
CA LEU A 43 18.10 -13.08 -1.90
C LEU A 43 19.58 -13.31 -2.23
N THR A 44 20.44 -12.39 -1.83
CA THR A 44 21.90 -12.49 -1.99
C THR A 44 22.46 -13.78 -1.37
N LYS A 45 22.02 -14.11 -0.14
CA LYS A 45 22.41 -15.39 0.49
C LYS A 45 21.90 -16.61 -0.26
N SER A 46 20.76 -16.51 -0.92
CA SER A 46 20.18 -17.62 -1.68
C SER A 46 20.88 -17.89 -3.00
N GLU A 47 21.64 -16.94 -3.55
CA GLU A 47 22.39 -17.07 -4.80
C GLU A 47 23.48 -18.15 -4.73
N ASN A 48 23.93 -18.48 -3.52
CA ASN A 48 24.92 -19.53 -3.30
C ASN A 48 24.39 -20.96 -3.57
N TYR A 49 23.14 -21.15 -4.03
CA TYR A 49 22.59 -22.47 -4.24
C TYR A 49 23.36 -23.29 -5.29
N GLU A 50 23.88 -22.62 -6.34
CA GLU A 50 24.69 -23.24 -7.38
C GLU A 50 26.03 -23.76 -6.84
N ALA A 51 26.72 -22.95 -6.03
CA ALA A 51 27.97 -23.36 -5.38
C ALA A 51 27.79 -24.57 -4.46
N TYR A 52 26.64 -24.71 -3.78
CA TYR A 52 26.35 -25.90 -3.01
C TYR A 52 26.06 -27.14 -3.90
N LYS A 53 25.43 -26.93 -5.06
CA LYS A 53 25.20 -27.98 -6.04
C LYS A 53 26.51 -28.48 -6.61
N GLU A 54 27.35 -27.57 -7.09
CA GLU A 54 28.66 -27.87 -7.64
C GLU A 54 29.56 -28.65 -6.66
N LYS A 55 29.60 -28.21 -5.39
CA LYS A 55 30.31 -28.94 -4.33
C LYS A 55 29.77 -30.34 -4.11
N ALA A 56 28.47 -30.56 -4.28
CA ALA A 56 27.89 -31.90 -4.19
C ALA A 56 28.25 -32.74 -5.43
N ASP A 57 28.18 -32.16 -6.63
CA ASP A 57 28.55 -32.82 -7.89
C ASP A 57 30.02 -33.27 -7.82
N ASN A 58 30.93 -32.42 -7.37
CA ASN A 58 32.36 -32.74 -7.22
C ASN A 58 32.62 -33.93 -6.25
N ILE A 59 31.78 -34.05 -5.21
CA ILE A 59 31.87 -35.18 -4.29
C ILE A 59 31.45 -36.50 -4.99
N PHE A 60 30.39 -36.48 -5.81
CA PHE A 60 29.87 -37.67 -6.47
C PHE A 60 30.61 -38.07 -7.75
N THR A 61 31.42 -37.15 -8.30
CA THR A 61 32.29 -37.42 -9.47
C THR A 61 33.70 -37.88 -9.07
N SER A 62 34.04 -37.92 -7.78
CA SER A 62 35.35 -38.43 -7.32
C SER A 62 35.46 -39.96 -7.46
N ASN A 63 36.65 -40.44 -7.82
CA ASN A 63 36.90 -41.86 -8.09
C ASN A 63 36.81 -42.77 -6.84
N GLU A 64 36.97 -42.21 -5.65
CA GLU A 64 36.84 -42.91 -4.38
C GLU A 64 35.82 -42.25 -3.47
N ILE A 65 34.60 -42.81 -3.38
CA ILE A 65 33.52 -42.27 -2.57
C ILE A 65 33.36 -43.07 -1.27
N LYS A 66 33.61 -42.43 -0.12
CA LYS A 66 33.37 -43.05 1.18
C LYS A 66 31.92 -42.77 1.64
N LYS A 67 31.36 -43.61 2.52
CA LYS A 67 30.02 -43.44 3.08
C LYS A 67 29.79 -42.04 3.67
N ARG A 68 30.82 -41.44 4.28
CA ARG A 68 30.77 -40.03 4.82
C ARG A 68 30.57 -39.01 3.70
N ASP A 69 31.16 -39.23 2.54
CA ASP A 69 31.09 -38.29 1.41
C ASP A 69 29.72 -38.34 0.77
N ILE A 70 29.09 -39.50 0.69
CA ILE A 70 27.69 -39.65 0.24
C ILE A 70 26.76 -38.84 1.11
N ILE A 71 26.86 -38.94 2.44
CA ILE A 71 26.03 -38.18 3.38
C ILE A 71 26.25 -36.68 3.24
N LYS A 72 27.52 -36.25 3.08
CA LYS A 72 27.89 -34.85 2.87
C LYS A 72 27.34 -34.31 1.56
N GLY A 73 27.47 -35.03 0.45
CA GLY A 73 26.92 -34.67 -0.85
C GLY A 73 25.40 -34.55 -0.82
N GLN A 74 24.70 -35.49 -0.20
CA GLN A 74 23.25 -35.43 -0.02
C GLN A 74 22.79 -34.20 0.79
N LYS A 75 23.53 -33.84 1.87
CA LYS A 75 23.25 -32.64 2.65
C LYS A 75 23.43 -31.38 1.81
N LEU A 76 24.46 -31.32 0.97
CA LEU A 76 24.72 -30.17 0.10
C LEU A 76 23.63 -30.04 -0.98
N TYR A 77 23.18 -31.10 -1.62
CA TYR A 77 22.05 -31.10 -2.53
C TYR A 77 20.76 -30.66 -1.86
N LYS A 78 20.47 -31.16 -0.65
CA LYS A 78 19.30 -30.75 0.12
C LYS A 78 19.33 -29.26 0.43
N LYS A 79 20.53 -28.73 0.78
CA LYS A 79 20.73 -27.29 1.04
C LYS A 79 20.55 -26.47 -0.25
N SER A 80 21.15 -26.89 -1.37
CA SER A 80 20.97 -26.25 -2.67
C SER A 80 19.49 -26.18 -3.07
N LYS A 81 18.78 -27.31 -3.00
CA LYS A 81 17.34 -27.37 -3.33
C LYS A 81 16.50 -26.46 -2.43
N LYS A 82 16.82 -26.37 -1.13
CA LYS A 82 16.14 -25.46 -0.20
C LYS A 82 16.38 -24.01 -0.57
N LEU A 83 17.62 -23.62 -0.87
CA LEU A 83 17.96 -22.24 -1.26
C LEU A 83 17.29 -21.86 -2.58
N LYS A 84 17.29 -22.73 -3.58
CA LYS A 84 16.60 -22.48 -4.86
C LYS A 84 15.11 -22.20 -4.68
N ARG A 85 14.41 -23.01 -3.87
CA ARG A 85 13.00 -22.79 -3.57
C ARG A 85 12.76 -21.48 -2.78
N SER A 86 13.62 -21.18 -1.82
CA SER A 86 13.54 -19.93 -1.06
C SER A 86 13.68 -18.70 -1.95
N ARG A 87 14.51 -18.77 -2.98
CA ARG A 87 14.75 -17.66 -3.92
C ARG A 87 13.47 -17.23 -4.65
N GLU A 88 12.65 -18.18 -5.08
CA GLU A 88 11.38 -17.91 -5.74
C GLU A 88 10.42 -17.18 -4.79
N LEU A 89 10.25 -17.70 -3.58
CA LEU A 89 9.42 -17.08 -2.54
C LEU A 89 9.91 -15.69 -2.11
N ILE A 90 11.24 -15.48 -2.08
CA ILE A 90 11.83 -14.18 -1.75
C ILE A 90 11.52 -13.17 -2.85
N ARG A 91 11.61 -13.56 -4.11
CA ARG A 91 11.27 -12.69 -5.26
C ARG A 91 9.80 -12.25 -5.22
N GLU A 92 8.92 -13.17 -4.93
CA GLU A 92 7.50 -12.91 -4.77
C GLU A 92 7.24 -11.89 -3.64
N ARG A 93 7.89 -12.08 -2.48
CA ARG A 93 7.80 -11.13 -1.37
C ARG A 93 8.37 -9.75 -1.70
N LEU A 94 9.48 -9.70 -2.45
CA LEU A 94 10.07 -8.44 -2.90
C LEU A 94 9.09 -7.65 -3.77
N SER A 95 8.34 -8.32 -4.69
CA SER A 95 7.34 -7.64 -5.50
C SER A 95 6.19 -7.08 -4.65
N ILE A 96 5.73 -7.84 -3.64
CA ILE A 96 4.70 -7.39 -2.70
C ILE A 96 5.15 -6.16 -1.93
N TYR A 97 6.35 -6.18 -1.32
CA TYR A 97 6.84 -5.03 -0.55
C TYR A 97 7.04 -3.79 -1.42
N LYS A 98 7.47 -3.94 -2.68
CA LYS A 98 7.56 -2.82 -3.63
C LYS A 98 6.19 -2.23 -3.93
N ALA A 99 5.22 -3.06 -4.28
CA ALA A 99 3.85 -2.63 -4.53
C ALA A 99 3.24 -1.92 -3.30
N ASN A 100 3.49 -2.43 -2.09
CA ASN A 100 3.04 -1.80 -0.87
C ASN A 100 3.65 -0.40 -0.67
N ILE A 101 4.94 -0.22 -0.97
CA ILE A 101 5.62 1.08 -0.87
C ILE A 101 5.03 2.05 -1.90
N GLU A 102 4.87 1.63 -3.15
CA GLU A 102 4.24 2.43 -4.21
C GLU A 102 2.83 2.88 -3.79
N ARG A 103 2.04 1.97 -3.24
CA ARG A 103 0.69 2.27 -2.75
C ARG A 103 0.69 3.29 -1.59
N LEU A 104 1.65 3.21 -0.67
CA LEU A 104 1.81 4.19 0.41
C LEU A 104 2.25 5.57 -0.12
N ASP A 105 3.07 5.61 -1.16
CA ASP A 105 3.46 6.85 -1.82
C ASP A 105 2.25 7.50 -2.55
N GLU A 106 1.34 6.72 -3.12
CA GLU A 106 0.07 7.21 -3.68
C GLU A 106 -0.79 7.88 -2.60
N PHE A 107 -0.95 7.26 -1.42
CA PHE A 107 -1.67 7.88 -0.31
C PHE A 107 -1.02 9.18 0.16
N THR A 108 0.31 9.26 0.17
CA THR A 108 1.04 10.49 0.49
C THR A 108 0.71 11.60 -0.49
N THR A 109 0.79 11.31 -1.79
CA THR A 109 0.45 12.26 -2.87
C THR A 109 -1.02 12.69 -2.79
N LEU A 110 -1.92 11.75 -2.47
CA LEU A 110 -3.33 12.07 -2.28
C LEU A 110 -3.55 13.07 -1.16
N LEU A 111 -2.88 12.91 -0.02
CA LEU A 111 -2.95 13.86 1.11
C LEU A 111 -2.40 15.24 0.74
N GLU A 112 -1.27 15.30 0.03
CA GLU A 112 -0.67 16.55 -0.44
C GLU A 112 -1.62 17.30 -1.38
N ASN A 113 -2.25 16.58 -2.32
CA ASN A 113 -3.23 17.16 -3.24
C ASN A 113 -4.47 17.67 -2.52
N LEU A 114 -4.94 16.99 -1.47
CA LEU A 114 -6.06 17.45 -0.65
C LEU A 114 -5.75 18.76 0.08
N ASN A 115 -4.49 18.94 0.49
CA ASN A 115 -4.06 20.18 1.16
C ASN A 115 -4.00 21.38 0.21
N SER A 116 -3.77 21.14 -1.09
CA SER A 116 -3.76 22.20 -2.10
C SER A 116 -5.15 22.71 -2.52
N LEU A 117 -6.19 21.89 -2.32
CA LEU A 117 -7.57 22.20 -2.72
C LEU A 117 -8.36 22.91 -1.60
N ASN A 118 -8.08 24.19 -1.37
CA ASN A 118 -8.65 25.00 -0.30
C ASN A 118 -10.19 25.30 -0.40
N GLN A 119 -10.92 24.73 -1.35
CA GLN A 119 -12.30 25.14 -1.66
C GLN A 119 -13.40 24.26 -1.04
N GLU A 120 -13.06 23.24 -0.26
CA GLU A 120 -14.07 22.34 0.28
C GLU A 120 -14.58 22.73 1.66
N ASN A 121 -15.85 22.40 1.89
CA ASN A 121 -16.45 22.46 3.22
C ASN A 121 -15.63 21.58 4.19
N LEU A 122 -15.19 22.17 5.30
CA LEU A 122 -14.38 21.54 6.34
C LEU A 122 -14.96 20.18 6.81
N PHE A 123 -16.28 20.07 6.89
CA PHE A 123 -16.94 18.82 7.24
C PHE A 123 -16.70 17.72 6.20
N MET A 124 -16.82 18.03 4.91
CA MET A 124 -16.60 17.06 3.83
C MET A 124 -15.14 16.63 3.76
N ARG A 125 -14.21 17.55 4.05
CA ARG A 125 -12.78 17.23 4.13
C ARG A 125 -12.46 16.28 5.28
N ILE A 126 -13.03 16.48 6.45
CA ILE A 126 -12.90 15.55 7.59
C ILE A 126 -13.42 14.16 7.20
N LYS A 127 -14.60 14.09 6.56
CA LYS A 127 -15.17 12.81 6.13
C LYS A 127 -14.31 12.09 5.13
N LEU A 128 -13.75 12.79 4.18
CA LEU A 128 -12.83 12.22 3.20
C LEU A 128 -11.56 11.65 3.87
N LEU A 129 -10.97 12.38 4.81
CA LEU A 129 -9.80 11.88 5.55
C LEU A 129 -10.14 10.67 6.43
N GLU A 130 -11.32 10.63 7.05
CA GLU A 130 -11.79 9.47 7.79
C GLU A 130 -11.91 8.23 6.86
N GLU A 131 -12.44 8.40 5.65
CA GLU A 131 -12.54 7.33 4.65
C GLU A 131 -11.16 6.86 4.16
N ILE A 132 -10.24 7.78 3.88
CA ILE A 132 -8.85 7.46 3.49
C ILE A 132 -8.14 6.70 4.62
N MET A 133 -8.29 7.15 5.86
CA MET A 133 -7.71 6.46 7.01
C MET A 133 -8.25 5.03 7.14
N GLU A 134 -9.55 4.83 6.93
CA GLU A 134 -10.17 3.51 6.96
C GLU A 134 -9.63 2.62 5.82
N GLU A 135 -9.48 3.16 4.62
CA GLU A 135 -8.90 2.48 3.46
C GLU A 135 -7.47 1.99 3.75
N ILE A 136 -6.59 2.88 4.22
CA ILE A 136 -5.21 2.52 4.61
C ILE A 136 -5.21 1.43 5.68
N CYS A 137 -6.05 1.55 6.70
CA CYS A 137 -6.10 0.58 7.78
C CYS A 137 -6.56 -0.80 7.33
N ASN A 138 -7.53 -0.86 6.42
CA ASN A 138 -8.02 -2.10 5.86
C ASN A 138 -6.99 -2.75 4.94
N GLU A 139 -6.37 -1.99 4.05
CA GLU A 139 -5.39 -2.49 3.09
C GLU A 139 -4.13 -3.06 3.77
N PHE A 140 -3.63 -2.37 4.78
CA PHE A 140 -2.43 -2.79 5.52
C PHE A 140 -2.72 -3.55 6.82
N ASN A 141 -3.98 -3.95 7.07
CA ASN A 141 -4.41 -4.67 8.28
C ASN A 141 -3.99 -3.97 9.59
N ILE A 142 -4.10 -2.64 9.63
CA ILE A 142 -3.70 -1.84 10.78
C ILE A 142 -4.87 -1.72 11.75
N ASN A 143 -4.75 -2.34 12.92
CA ASN A 143 -5.75 -2.20 13.98
C ASN A 143 -5.57 -0.86 14.71
N ILE A 144 -6.39 0.11 14.36
CA ILE A 144 -6.54 1.32 15.19
C ILE A 144 -7.62 1.02 16.21
N LYS A 145 -7.26 1.08 17.51
CA LYS A 145 -8.28 1.08 18.58
C LYS A 145 -9.19 2.26 18.31
N LYS A 146 -10.41 2.00 17.83
CA LYS A 146 -11.45 3.02 17.71
C LYS A 146 -11.66 3.56 19.12
N GLN A 147 -11.23 4.80 19.40
CA GLN A 147 -11.71 5.50 20.57
C GLN A 147 -13.23 5.50 20.45
N ARG A 148 -13.90 5.06 21.49
CA ARG A 148 -15.37 5.08 21.57
C ARG A 148 -15.81 6.53 21.61
N GLU A 149 -15.83 7.18 20.45
CA GLU A 149 -16.63 8.39 20.27
C GLU A 149 -18.08 7.92 20.18
N ASP A 150 -18.95 8.56 20.95
CA ASP A 150 -20.36 8.23 21.07
C ASP A 150 -20.97 8.01 19.69
N LYS A 151 -21.46 6.79 19.46
CA LYS A 151 -22.22 6.41 18.28
C LYS A 151 -23.60 7.08 18.30
N LYS A 152 -23.65 8.40 18.12
CA LYS A 152 -24.86 9.09 17.69
C LYS A 152 -24.78 9.31 16.19
N SER A 153 -25.44 8.44 15.47
CA SER A 153 -26.13 8.56 14.15
C SER A 153 -25.70 9.64 13.13
N ILE A 154 -24.44 10.04 13.06
CA ILE A 154 -23.91 10.87 11.96
C ILE A 154 -23.25 9.98 10.87
N SER A 155 -23.49 8.66 10.92
CA SER A 155 -22.73 7.63 10.22
C SER A 155 -23.02 7.49 8.72
N GLU A 156 -23.92 8.26 8.12
CA GLU A 156 -24.32 7.98 6.72
C GLU A 156 -23.90 9.03 5.69
N ILE A 157 -23.40 10.19 6.11
CA ILE A 157 -22.90 11.18 5.15
C ILE A 157 -21.48 10.80 4.75
N LYS A 158 -21.35 10.32 3.52
CA LYS A 158 -20.06 9.98 2.92
C LYS A 158 -19.58 11.11 2.01
N SER A 159 -18.27 11.20 1.81
CA SER A 159 -17.69 12.15 0.87
C SER A 159 -18.16 11.85 -0.56
N SER A 160 -18.24 12.86 -1.42
CA SER A 160 -18.65 12.74 -2.82
C SER A 160 -17.48 13.01 -3.76
N PRO A 161 -17.48 12.43 -4.99
CA PRO A 161 -16.52 12.79 -6.02
C PRO A 161 -16.58 14.27 -6.37
N ILE A 162 -15.47 14.83 -6.82
CA ILE A 162 -15.46 16.18 -7.38
C ILE A 162 -16.22 16.17 -8.71
N GLN A 163 -17.04 17.18 -8.91
CA GLN A 163 -17.71 17.41 -10.20
C GLN A 163 -17.27 18.76 -10.76
N VAL A 164 -16.78 18.74 -11.97
CA VAL A 164 -16.34 19.93 -12.70
C VAL A 164 -17.03 19.96 -14.04
N GLU A 165 -17.45 21.12 -14.49
CA GLU A 165 -17.95 21.33 -15.83
C GLU A 165 -16.86 21.99 -16.67
N THR A 166 -16.58 21.41 -17.85
CA THR A 166 -15.60 21.98 -18.77
C THR A 166 -16.19 23.21 -19.45
N PRO A 167 -15.36 24.10 -20.03
CA PRO A 167 -15.84 25.24 -20.82
C PRO A 167 -16.74 24.85 -22.02
N THR A 168 -16.66 23.62 -22.46
CA THR A 168 -17.50 23.04 -23.53
C THR A 168 -18.79 22.40 -23.03
N GLY A 169 -19.09 22.48 -21.71
CA GLY A 169 -20.29 21.91 -21.10
C GLY A 169 -20.22 20.41 -20.76
N LEU A 170 -19.05 19.77 -20.88
CA LEU A 170 -18.88 18.38 -20.50
C LEU A 170 -18.72 18.26 -18.97
N LYS A 171 -19.36 17.25 -18.38
CA LYS A 171 -19.26 16.97 -16.95
C LYS A 171 -18.10 16.01 -16.68
N LEU A 172 -17.16 16.44 -15.87
CA LEU A 172 -16.03 15.65 -15.39
C LEU A 172 -16.28 15.24 -13.94
N GLN A 173 -16.06 13.96 -13.61
CA GLN A 173 -16.12 13.45 -12.25
C GLN A 173 -14.73 12.91 -11.86
N VAL A 174 -14.26 13.28 -10.66
CA VAL A 174 -12.96 12.86 -10.15
C VAL A 174 -13.16 12.22 -8.78
N GLY A 175 -12.79 10.96 -8.67
CA GLY A 175 -12.72 10.24 -7.40
C GLY A 175 -11.41 10.52 -6.67
N ARG A 176 -11.45 10.52 -5.34
CA ARG A 176 -10.32 10.84 -4.45
C ARG A 176 -10.03 9.74 -3.45
N ASN A 177 -10.75 8.64 -3.52
CA ASN A 177 -10.51 7.42 -2.76
C ASN A 177 -11.15 6.24 -3.50
N MET A 178 -10.81 5.01 -3.08
CA MET A 178 -11.30 3.78 -3.72
C MET A 178 -12.83 3.77 -3.82
N ARG A 179 -13.54 4.11 -2.75
CA ARG A 179 -15.02 4.14 -2.74
C ARG A 179 -15.59 5.10 -3.78
N GLN A 180 -15.01 6.29 -3.93
CA GLN A 180 -15.46 7.27 -4.92
C GLN A 180 -15.16 6.80 -6.34
N ASN A 181 -14.00 6.18 -6.56
CA ASN A 181 -13.64 5.60 -7.85
C ASN A 181 -14.61 4.48 -8.25
N ASP A 182 -14.96 3.60 -7.31
CA ASP A 182 -15.96 2.54 -7.54
C ASP A 182 -17.34 3.13 -7.87
N LEU A 183 -17.75 4.19 -7.16
CA LEU A 183 -19.01 4.87 -7.46
C LEU A 183 -19.04 5.45 -8.86
N ILE A 184 -17.95 6.10 -9.28
CA ILE A 184 -17.84 6.66 -10.65
C ILE A 184 -17.86 5.53 -11.66
N SER A 185 -17.01 4.52 -11.51
CA SER A 185 -16.82 3.46 -12.50
C SER A 185 -18.02 2.54 -12.66
N PHE A 186 -18.67 2.17 -11.53
CA PHE A 186 -19.72 1.14 -11.56
C PHE A 186 -21.14 1.67 -11.40
N LYS A 187 -21.31 2.89 -10.88
CA LYS A 187 -22.65 3.41 -10.61
C LYS A 187 -23.01 4.65 -11.42
N PHE A 188 -22.08 5.55 -11.66
CA PHE A 188 -22.35 6.83 -12.33
C PHE A 188 -21.98 6.81 -13.80
N SER A 189 -21.02 6.01 -14.22
CA SER A 189 -20.60 5.89 -15.62
C SER A 189 -21.72 5.39 -16.51
N LYS A 190 -21.78 5.93 -17.74
CA LYS A 190 -22.74 5.55 -18.77
C LYS A 190 -21.99 5.07 -20.02
N LYS A 191 -22.68 4.32 -20.84
CA LYS A 191 -22.12 3.89 -22.13
C LYS A 191 -21.80 5.12 -22.99
N GLY A 192 -20.53 5.25 -23.37
CA GLY A 192 -20.02 6.37 -24.16
C GLY A 192 -19.23 7.40 -23.34
N ASP A 193 -19.20 7.30 -22.02
CA ASP A 193 -18.34 8.13 -21.20
C ASP A 193 -16.86 7.80 -21.45
N LEU A 194 -16.01 8.82 -21.38
CA LEU A 194 -14.56 8.67 -21.46
C LEU A 194 -14.00 8.42 -20.07
N TRP A 195 -13.09 7.47 -19.96
CA TRP A 195 -12.40 7.14 -18.73
C TRP A 195 -10.93 7.51 -18.83
N PHE A 196 -10.43 8.20 -17.80
CA PHE A 196 -9.05 8.64 -17.72
C PHE A 196 -8.41 8.05 -16.47
N HIS A 197 -7.20 7.56 -16.62
CA HIS A 197 -6.41 6.99 -15.54
C HIS A 197 -4.97 7.52 -15.63
N ALA A 198 -4.41 7.97 -14.51
CA ALA A 198 -3.01 8.36 -14.43
C ALA A 198 -2.14 7.10 -14.48
N GLN A 199 -1.29 6.99 -15.50
CA GLN A 199 -0.35 5.89 -15.66
C GLN A 199 1.06 6.40 -15.36
N GLU A 200 1.86 5.60 -14.62
CA GLU A 200 3.25 5.93 -14.22
C GLU A 200 3.39 7.23 -13.42
N SER A 201 2.31 7.71 -12.84
CA SER A 201 2.29 8.93 -12.02
C SER A 201 1.49 8.65 -10.76
N PRO A 202 1.95 9.08 -9.57
CA PRO A 202 1.17 8.98 -8.34
C PRO A 202 -0.15 9.72 -8.51
N GLY A 203 -1.25 9.05 -8.26
CA GLY A 203 -2.57 9.62 -8.42
C GLY A 203 -3.67 8.69 -7.95
N SER A 204 -4.89 9.21 -7.98
CA SER A 204 -6.09 8.45 -7.68
C SER A 204 -6.43 7.49 -8.83
N HIS A 205 -6.60 6.23 -8.51
CA HIS A 205 -7.08 5.20 -9.44
C HIS A 205 -8.57 5.30 -9.66
#